data_ea8d350925966278db8d39931462f20e
#
_entry.id   ea8d350925966278db8d39931462f20e
#
_cell.length_a   1.000
_cell.length_b   1.000
_cell.length_c   1.000
_cell.angle_alpha   90.00
_cell.angle_beta   90.00
_cell.angle_gamma   90.00
#
_symmetry.space_group_name_H-M   'P 1'
#
loop_
_entity.id
_entity.type
_entity.pdbx_description
1 polymer ?
#
loop_
_entity_poly.entity_id
_entity_poly.type
_entity_poly.pdbx_seq_one_letter_code
_entity_poly.pdbx_strand_id
1 'polypeptide(L)'
;KKLWNESLRGGIQFSEEGVMKFEDYFKELPIKKIQSKPFDIFHASLGTLDLKLFRTRHVTTRFNSLRNSQVSYGVLIDERVIFTADTQFNEPQLRFLLNKYKTIEYIFHDCDVSGYSAGVHASYDQLCTLPPEIRSKTYLCHYNEAVNEIEALVDGFAGLAKPGVYYNI
;
A
#
# COMPACT_ATOMS: atom_id res chain seq x y z
N LYS A 1 -18.52 3.94 -9.22
CA LYS A 1 -19.22 4.75 -10.27
C LYS A 1 -18.34 5.88 -10.80
N LYS A 2 -17.64 6.65 -9.94
CA LYS A 2 -16.75 7.74 -10.39
C LYS A 2 -15.64 7.22 -11.30
N LEU A 3 -14.94 6.16 -10.89
CA LEU A 3 -13.88 5.53 -11.69
C LEU A 3 -14.37 5.12 -13.08
N TRP A 4 -15.57 4.53 -13.16
CA TRP A 4 -16.17 4.17 -14.43
C TRP A 4 -16.44 5.36 -15.32
N ASN A 5 -17.17 6.35 -14.81
CA ASN A 5 -17.62 7.50 -15.60
C ASN A 5 -16.49 8.44 -16.04
N GLU A 6 -15.46 8.60 -15.21
CA GLU A 6 -14.40 9.59 -15.42
C GLU A 6 -13.11 9.00 -16.03
N SER A 7 -12.97 7.66 -16.04
CA SER A 7 -11.72 7.04 -16.49
C SER A 7 -11.93 5.82 -17.39
N LEU A 8 -12.62 4.79 -16.92
CA LEU A 8 -12.64 3.49 -17.61
C LEU A 8 -13.61 3.46 -18.79
N ARG A 9 -14.75 4.13 -18.67
CA ARG A 9 -15.85 4.08 -19.64
C ARG A 9 -15.40 4.39 -21.07
N GLY A 10 -14.56 5.40 -21.26
CA GLY A 10 -14.08 5.79 -22.59
C GLY A 10 -13.28 4.71 -23.33
N GLY A 11 -12.60 3.84 -22.60
CA GLY A 11 -11.74 2.80 -23.16
C GLY A 11 -12.38 1.42 -23.28
N ILE A 12 -13.33 1.08 -22.41
CA ILE A 12 -13.86 -0.29 -22.33
C ILE A 12 -15.39 -0.41 -22.39
N GLN A 13 -16.10 0.70 -22.64
CA GLN A 13 -17.56 0.69 -22.72
C GLN A 13 -18.11 -0.10 -23.92
N PHE A 14 -17.36 -0.16 -25.01
CA PHE A 14 -17.81 -0.84 -26.23
C PHE A 14 -17.03 -2.13 -26.43
N SER A 15 -17.74 -3.24 -26.63
CA SER A 15 -17.18 -4.54 -26.97
C SER A 15 -17.97 -5.12 -28.16
N GLU A 16 -17.54 -6.28 -28.66
CA GLU A 16 -18.28 -7.01 -29.71
C GLU A 16 -19.67 -7.44 -29.22
N GLU A 17 -19.89 -7.55 -27.90
CA GLU A 17 -21.15 -7.90 -27.29
C GLU A 17 -22.10 -6.70 -27.12
N GLY A 18 -21.61 -5.47 -27.35
CA GLY A 18 -22.39 -4.23 -27.26
C GLY A 18 -21.89 -3.22 -26.24
N VAL A 19 -22.80 -2.45 -25.67
CA VAL A 19 -22.49 -1.39 -24.70
C VAL A 19 -22.43 -1.98 -23.29
N MET A 20 -21.23 -2.04 -22.74
CA MET A 20 -20.93 -2.61 -21.43
C MET A 20 -21.14 -1.60 -20.30
N LYS A 21 -21.46 -2.10 -19.13
CA LYS A 21 -21.59 -1.35 -17.87
C LYS A 21 -20.48 -1.74 -16.90
N PHE A 22 -20.31 -0.96 -15.82
CA PHE A 22 -19.33 -1.26 -14.78
C PHE A 22 -19.49 -2.68 -14.21
N GLU A 23 -20.73 -3.09 -13.96
CA GLU A 23 -21.09 -4.36 -13.34
C GLU A 23 -20.77 -5.57 -14.23
N ASP A 24 -20.58 -5.37 -15.55
CA ASP A 24 -20.18 -6.44 -16.48
C ASP A 24 -18.70 -6.82 -16.33
N TYR A 25 -17.88 -5.89 -15.82
CA TYR A 25 -16.44 -6.11 -15.61
C TYR A 25 -16.05 -6.27 -14.15
N PHE A 26 -16.77 -5.61 -13.23
CA PHE A 26 -16.34 -5.46 -11.84
C PHE A 26 -17.45 -5.80 -10.86
N LYS A 27 -17.07 -6.48 -9.79
CA LYS A 27 -17.91 -6.69 -8.63
C LYS A 27 -17.39 -5.84 -7.48
N GLU A 28 -18.22 -4.93 -6.98
CA GLU A 28 -17.88 -4.15 -5.80
C GLU A 28 -17.84 -5.03 -4.55
N LEU A 29 -16.78 -4.90 -3.76
CA LEU A 29 -16.74 -5.49 -2.42
C LEU A 29 -17.41 -4.54 -1.43
N PRO A 30 -18.31 -5.05 -0.57
CA PRO A 30 -18.84 -4.27 0.54
C PRO A 30 -17.72 -3.86 1.49
N ILE A 31 -17.56 -2.56 1.69
CA ILE A 31 -16.53 -2.00 2.58
C ILE A 31 -17.22 -1.35 3.78
N LYS A 32 -16.80 -1.73 5.01
CA LYS A 32 -17.30 -1.16 6.24
C LYS A 32 -16.18 -0.46 7.00
N LYS A 33 -16.39 0.80 7.38
CA LYS A 33 -15.46 1.48 8.30
C LYS A 33 -15.58 0.88 9.69
N ILE A 34 -14.47 0.38 10.23
CA ILE A 34 -14.42 -0.27 11.55
C ILE A 34 -13.67 0.56 12.59
N GLN A 35 -12.89 1.56 12.14
CA GLN A 35 -12.15 2.46 13.03
C GLN A 35 -11.97 3.83 12.38
N SER A 36 -11.97 4.90 13.21
CA SER A 36 -11.74 6.28 12.76
C SER A 36 -10.51 6.95 13.37
N LYS A 37 -10.08 6.54 14.56
CA LYS A 37 -8.96 7.16 15.30
C LYS A 37 -8.02 6.09 15.83
N PRO A 38 -6.71 6.33 15.86
CA PRO A 38 -6.00 7.50 15.32
C PRO A 38 -5.94 7.50 13.78
N PHE A 39 -6.18 6.34 13.13
CA PHE A 39 -6.21 6.15 11.69
C PHE A 39 -7.50 5.47 11.25
N ASP A 40 -7.99 5.85 10.07
CA ASP A 40 -9.16 5.19 9.47
C ASP A 40 -8.78 3.78 9.04
N ILE A 41 -9.59 2.79 9.47
CA ILE A 41 -9.50 1.41 9.02
C ILE A 41 -10.87 0.98 8.50
N PHE A 42 -10.86 0.34 7.35
CA PHE A 42 -12.02 -0.24 6.70
C PHE A 42 -11.83 -1.76 6.58
N HIS A 43 -12.91 -2.50 6.66
CA HIS A 43 -12.94 -3.95 6.52
C HIS A 43 -13.66 -4.35 5.23
N ALA A 44 -13.14 -5.34 4.54
CA ALA A 44 -13.76 -6.05 3.44
C ALA A 44 -13.36 -7.52 3.49
N SER A 45 -14.15 -8.38 2.86
CA SER A 45 -13.81 -9.80 2.68
C SER A 45 -13.81 -10.17 1.20
N LEU A 46 -12.81 -10.91 0.76
CA LEU A 46 -12.70 -11.43 -0.59
C LEU A 46 -12.47 -12.94 -0.56
N GLY A 47 -13.53 -13.72 -0.77
CA GLY A 47 -13.48 -15.16 -0.53
C GLY A 47 -13.17 -15.45 0.93
N THR A 48 -12.07 -16.14 1.20
CA THR A 48 -11.59 -16.46 2.55
C THR A 48 -10.69 -15.39 3.14
N LEU A 49 -10.26 -14.38 2.35
CA LEU A 49 -9.34 -13.35 2.80
C LEU A 49 -10.06 -12.30 3.64
N ASP A 50 -9.51 -12.00 4.80
CA ASP A 50 -9.88 -10.88 5.66
C ASP A 50 -9.01 -9.66 5.31
N LEU A 51 -9.62 -8.61 4.78
CA LEU A 51 -8.93 -7.42 4.31
C LEU A 51 -9.23 -6.22 5.19
N LYS A 52 -8.18 -5.59 5.70
CA LYS A 52 -8.30 -4.30 6.40
C LYS A 52 -7.57 -3.23 5.60
N LEU A 53 -8.33 -2.30 5.03
CA LEU A 53 -7.77 -1.20 4.26
C LEU A 53 -7.52 -0.02 5.20
N PHE A 54 -6.35 0.58 5.09
CA PHE A 54 -5.99 1.77 5.85
C PHE A 54 -5.50 2.86 4.91
N ARG A 55 -5.98 4.09 5.12
CA ARG A 55 -5.61 5.19 4.25
C ARG A 55 -4.15 5.57 4.43
N THR A 56 -3.39 5.57 3.34
CA THR A 56 -2.02 6.03 3.29
C THR A 56 -1.94 7.46 2.74
N ARG A 57 -0.80 8.09 2.94
CA ARG A 57 -0.50 9.41 2.40
C ARG A 57 0.44 9.23 1.22
N HIS A 58 0.00 9.65 0.03
CA HIS A 58 0.82 9.56 -1.18
C HIS A 58 1.11 10.97 -1.70
N VAL A 59 0.61 11.39 -2.85
CA VAL A 59 0.82 12.76 -3.34
C VAL A 59 0.01 13.75 -2.50
N THR A 60 0.69 14.65 -1.80
CA THR A 60 0.04 15.69 -1.00
C THR A 60 0.20 17.06 -1.65
N THR A 61 -0.82 17.90 -1.52
CA THR A 61 -0.71 19.32 -1.90
C THR A 61 0.16 20.08 -0.88
N ARG A 62 0.45 21.35 -1.19
CA ARG A 62 1.25 22.26 -0.34
C ARG A 62 0.87 22.26 1.15
N PHE A 63 -0.36 21.88 1.49
CA PHE A 63 -0.86 21.87 2.87
C PHE A 63 -0.65 20.53 3.58
N ASN A 64 -0.02 19.56 2.95
CA ASN A 64 0.27 18.23 3.51
C ASN A 64 -0.96 17.59 4.21
N SER A 65 -2.14 17.78 3.65
CA SER A 65 -3.42 17.35 4.20
C SER A 65 -3.93 16.09 3.50
N LEU A 66 -4.37 15.09 4.27
CA LEU A 66 -5.04 13.90 3.72
C LEU A 66 -6.29 14.24 2.89
N ARG A 67 -6.95 15.37 3.16
CA ARG A 67 -8.13 15.80 2.38
C ARG A 67 -7.77 16.23 0.96
N ASN A 68 -6.56 16.77 0.79
CA ASN A 68 -6.05 17.29 -0.47
C ASN A 68 -4.94 16.42 -1.04
N SER A 69 -4.82 15.18 -0.58
CA SER A 69 -3.87 14.20 -1.13
C SER A 69 -4.56 13.29 -2.13
N GLN A 70 -3.79 12.76 -3.06
CA GLN A 70 -4.22 11.63 -3.88
C GLN A 70 -4.64 10.48 -2.95
N VAL A 71 -5.75 9.84 -3.29
CA VAL A 71 -6.28 8.74 -2.48
C VAL A 71 -5.42 7.52 -2.70
N SER A 72 -4.77 7.03 -1.65
CA SER A 72 -4.06 5.76 -1.61
C SER A 72 -4.46 4.97 -0.37
N TYR A 73 -4.48 3.65 -0.50
CA TYR A 73 -4.79 2.73 0.60
C TYR A 73 -3.79 1.59 0.60
N GLY A 74 -3.23 1.35 1.78
CA GLY A 74 -2.58 0.08 2.06
C GLY A 74 -3.62 -0.96 2.48
N VAL A 75 -3.21 -2.22 2.45
CA VAL A 75 -4.04 -3.35 2.87
C VAL A 75 -3.28 -4.22 3.87
N LEU A 76 -3.98 -4.63 4.93
CA LEU A 76 -3.56 -5.69 5.84
C LEU A 76 -4.40 -6.92 5.51
N ILE A 77 -3.75 -8.02 5.17
CA ILE A 77 -4.35 -9.27 4.74
C ILE A 77 -4.22 -10.27 5.87
N ASP A 78 -5.34 -10.87 6.29
CA ASP A 78 -5.46 -11.90 7.32
C ASP A 78 -4.73 -11.56 8.65
N GLU A 79 -4.64 -10.26 8.95
CA GLU A 79 -3.87 -9.70 10.07
C GLU A 79 -2.38 -10.11 10.11
N ARG A 80 -1.84 -10.64 9.01
CA ARG A 80 -0.47 -11.16 8.91
C ARG A 80 0.42 -10.39 7.95
N VAL A 81 -0.13 -9.85 6.87
CA VAL A 81 0.65 -9.21 5.81
C VAL A 81 0.20 -7.78 5.58
N ILE A 82 1.10 -6.83 5.74
CA ILE A 82 0.90 -5.44 5.33
C ILE A 82 1.45 -5.26 3.91
N PHE A 83 0.64 -4.69 3.02
CA PHE A 83 1.06 -4.09 1.76
C PHE A 83 0.69 -2.61 1.77
N THR A 84 1.69 -1.72 1.76
CA THR A 84 1.42 -0.29 1.96
C THR A 84 0.84 0.40 0.74
N ALA A 85 0.98 -0.18 -0.47
CA ALA A 85 0.85 0.54 -1.73
C ALA A 85 1.72 1.82 -1.72
N ASP A 86 1.51 2.73 -2.66
CA ASP A 86 2.27 3.97 -2.75
C ASP A 86 2.00 4.85 -1.53
N THR A 87 3.05 5.19 -0.79
CA THR A 87 2.92 5.93 0.47
C THR A 87 4.17 6.73 0.82
N GLN A 88 3.96 7.88 1.43
CA GLN A 88 5.01 8.56 2.17
C GLN A 88 5.34 7.78 3.45
N PHE A 89 6.55 8.01 3.99
CA PHE A 89 6.96 7.44 5.27
C PHE A 89 6.01 7.88 6.40
N ASN A 90 5.47 6.92 7.13
CA ASN A 90 4.55 7.17 8.24
C ASN A 90 4.76 6.12 9.34
N GLU A 91 5.88 6.26 10.07
CA GLU A 91 6.21 5.38 11.18
C GLU A 91 5.09 5.27 12.24
N PRO A 92 4.43 6.37 12.66
CA PRO A 92 3.34 6.28 13.63
C PRO A 92 2.19 5.37 13.19
N GLN A 93 1.85 5.39 11.90
CA GLN A 93 0.80 4.50 11.37
C GLN A 93 1.26 3.05 11.35
N LEU A 94 2.50 2.79 10.92
CA LEU A 94 3.07 1.45 10.90
C LEU A 94 3.14 0.86 12.31
N ARG A 95 3.66 1.61 13.28
CA ARG A 95 3.69 1.19 14.70
C ARG A 95 2.28 0.95 15.26
N PHE A 96 1.32 1.78 14.90
CA PHE A 96 -0.07 1.58 15.31
C PHE A 96 -0.62 0.24 14.80
N LEU A 97 -0.40 -0.08 13.52
CA LEU A 97 -0.85 -1.35 12.94
C LEU A 97 -0.16 -2.55 13.62
N LEU A 98 1.15 -2.50 13.81
CA LEU A 98 1.92 -3.56 14.49
C LEU A 98 1.53 -3.72 15.97
N ASN A 99 1.15 -2.65 16.63
CA ASN A 99 0.68 -2.71 18.01
C ASN A 99 -0.73 -3.27 18.13
N LYS A 100 -1.59 -2.99 17.16
CA LYS A 100 -2.97 -3.46 17.15
C LYS A 100 -3.08 -4.92 16.68
N TYR A 101 -2.33 -5.29 15.66
CA TYR A 101 -2.36 -6.61 15.02
C TYR A 101 -1.04 -7.34 15.28
N LYS A 102 -0.99 -8.11 16.36
CA LYS A 102 0.26 -8.75 16.84
C LYS A 102 0.74 -9.92 15.97
N THR A 103 -0.11 -10.39 15.08
CA THR A 103 0.15 -11.50 14.16
C THR A 103 0.85 -11.08 12.86
N ILE A 104 1.14 -9.77 12.68
CA ILE A 104 1.82 -9.28 11.48
C ILE A 104 3.25 -9.85 11.41
N GLU A 105 3.51 -10.60 10.35
CA GLU A 105 4.77 -11.27 10.07
C GLU A 105 5.52 -10.60 8.91
N TYR A 106 4.80 -10.04 7.93
CA TYR A 106 5.37 -9.50 6.70
C TYR A 106 4.88 -8.09 6.40
N ILE A 107 5.78 -7.26 5.92
CA ILE A 107 5.48 -5.89 5.49
C ILE A 107 6.09 -5.68 4.11
N PHE A 108 5.28 -5.41 3.11
CA PHE A 108 5.71 -4.97 1.80
C PHE A 108 5.53 -3.46 1.74
N HIS A 109 6.65 -2.73 1.79
CA HIS A 109 6.64 -1.28 1.93
C HIS A 109 7.17 -0.58 0.68
N ASP A 110 6.46 0.48 0.28
CA ASP A 110 6.92 1.41 -0.74
C ASP A 110 8.30 1.97 -0.38
N CYS A 111 9.21 2.03 -1.35
CA CYS A 111 10.58 2.48 -1.14
C CYS A 111 11.10 3.23 -2.37
N ASP A 112 11.38 4.52 -2.19
CA ASP A 112 12.13 5.31 -3.16
C ASP A 112 13.63 5.26 -2.85
N VAL A 113 14.40 4.73 -3.79
CA VAL A 113 15.86 4.58 -3.71
C VAL A 113 16.60 5.58 -4.60
N SER A 114 15.90 6.56 -5.18
CA SER A 114 16.50 7.52 -6.14
C SER A 114 17.48 8.52 -5.49
N GLY A 115 17.53 8.59 -4.17
CA GLY A 115 18.29 9.62 -3.43
C GLY A 115 17.65 11.02 -3.51
N TYR A 116 16.62 11.20 -4.34
CA TYR A 116 15.85 12.44 -4.47
C TYR A 116 14.44 12.21 -3.93
N SER A 117 14.20 12.64 -2.71
CA SER A 117 12.87 12.55 -2.13
C SER A 117 11.95 13.62 -2.70
N ALA A 118 11.10 13.26 -3.63
CA ALA A 118 9.99 14.10 -4.07
C ALA A 118 8.91 14.29 -2.98
N GLY A 119 9.07 13.61 -1.84
CA GLY A 119 8.14 13.66 -0.71
C GLY A 119 6.79 12.99 -0.99
N VAL A 120 6.72 12.12 -2.00
CA VAL A 120 5.50 11.38 -2.37
C VAL A 120 5.61 9.89 -2.02
N HIS A 121 6.81 9.36 -1.92
CA HIS A 121 7.15 8.00 -1.50
C HIS A 121 8.00 8.00 -0.24
N ALA A 122 8.06 6.88 0.46
CA ALA A 122 9.00 6.67 1.56
C ALA A 122 10.42 6.52 0.99
N SER A 123 11.37 7.35 1.42
CA SER A 123 12.76 7.18 1.01
C SER A 123 13.42 6.03 1.76
N TYR A 124 14.45 5.42 1.13
CA TYR A 124 15.24 4.37 1.76
C TYR A 124 15.84 4.82 3.10
N ASP A 125 16.40 6.03 3.15
CA ASP A 125 16.98 6.59 4.38
C ASP A 125 15.95 6.71 5.51
N GLN A 126 14.71 7.12 5.18
CA GLN A 126 13.64 7.16 6.17
C GLN A 126 13.29 5.75 6.67
N LEU A 127 13.25 4.76 5.79
CA LEU A 127 12.97 3.38 6.17
C LEU A 127 14.09 2.79 7.04
N CYS A 128 15.34 3.16 6.82
CA CYS A 128 16.47 2.78 7.65
C CYS A 128 16.38 3.30 9.10
N THR A 129 15.57 4.33 9.36
CA THR A 129 15.31 4.79 10.74
C THR A 129 14.34 3.89 11.52
N LEU A 130 13.65 2.97 10.86
CA LEU A 130 12.77 2.01 11.53
C LEU A 130 13.57 1.10 12.47
N PRO A 131 12.99 0.69 13.61
CA PRO A 131 13.62 -0.28 14.50
C PRO A 131 13.95 -1.61 13.80
N PRO A 132 15.03 -2.30 14.24
CA PRO A 132 15.45 -3.57 13.63
C PRO A 132 14.34 -4.62 13.56
N GLU A 133 13.48 -4.70 14.58
CA GLU A 133 12.36 -5.64 14.66
C GLU A 133 11.26 -5.36 13.62
N ILE A 134 11.18 -4.14 13.08
CA ILE A 134 10.28 -3.78 11.98
C ILE A 134 10.98 -4.02 10.65
N ARG A 135 12.25 -3.59 10.51
CA ARG A 135 13.02 -3.80 9.28
C ARG A 135 13.14 -5.28 8.92
N SER A 136 13.39 -6.15 9.90
CA SER A 136 13.52 -7.60 9.68
C SER A 136 12.27 -8.30 9.14
N LYS A 137 11.11 -7.64 9.20
CA LYS A 137 9.85 -8.09 8.59
C LYS A 137 9.51 -7.39 7.29
N THR A 138 10.32 -6.36 6.89
CA THR A 138 9.99 -5.47 5.79
C THR A 138 10.72 -5.87 4.52
N TYR A 139 9.95 -6.16 3.48
CA TYR A 139 10.40 -6.24 2.10
C TYR A 139 10.16 -4.89 1.43
N LEU A 140 11.18 -4.37 0.75
CA LEU A 140 11.10 -3.12 0.00
C LEU A 140 10.54 -3.40 -1.39
N CYS A 141 9.57 -2.59 -1.82
CA CYS A 141 8.94 -2.67 -3.13
C CYS A 141 8.78 -1.29 -3.76
N HIS A 142 8.34 -1.24 -5.03
CA HIS A 142 8.16 0.00 -5.81
C HIS A 142 9.45 0.80 -6.02
N TYR A 143 10.60 0.15 -5.94
CA TYR A 143 11.92 0.73 -6.19
C TYR A 143 12.21 0.81 -7.70
N ASN A 144 13.14 1.69 -8.07
CA ASN A 144 13.64 1.87 -9.43
C ASN A 144 15.01 1.18 -9.62
N GLU A 145 15.67 1.42 -10.76
CA GLU A 145 16.95 0.81 -11.13
C GLU A 145 18.11 1.15 -10.16
N ALA A 146 18.01 2.27 -9.42
CA ALA A 146 19.00 2.63 -8.40
C ALA A 146 19.03 1.68 -7.20
N VAL A 147 18.12 0.71 -7.12
CA VAL A 147 18.10 -0.35 -6.10
C VAL A 147 19.40 -1.14 -5.99
N ASN A 148 20.23 -1.17 -7.03
CA ASN A 148 21.54 -1.83 -7.01
C ASN A 148 22.57 -1.13 -6.11
N GLU A 149 22.30 0.11 -5.69
CA GLU A 149 23.16 0.91 -4.83
C GLU A 149 22.86 0.71 -3.33
N ILE A 150 21.80 -0.04 -2.99
CA ILE A 150 21.41 -0.30 -1.60
C ILE A 150 21.71 -1.75 -1.19
N GLU A 151 22.01 -1.92 0.07
CA GLU A 151 22.29 -3.22 0.69
C GLU A 151 21.19 -3.62 1.70
N ALA A 152 19.94 -3.75 1.22
CA ALA A 152 18.76 -3.95 2.05
C ALA A 152 18.92 -5.03 3.14
N LEU A 153 19.54 -6.17 2.82
CA LEU A 153 19.77 -7.25 3.80
C LEU A 153 20.79 -6.84 4.87
N VAL A 154 21.86 -6.10 4.49
CA VAL A 154 22.90 -5.62 5.43
C VAL A 154 22.29 -4.58 6.37
N ASP A 155 21.39 -3.73 5.86
CA ASP A 155 20.68 -2.74 6.66
C ASP A 155 19.53 -3.34 7.48
N GLY A 156 19.41 -4.67 7.50
CA GLY A 156 18.50 -5.42 8.36
C GLY A 156 17.06 -5.54 7.85
N PHE A 157 16.79 -5.24 6.57
CA PHE A 157 15.51 -5.53 5.93
C PHE A 157 15.37 -7.02 5.60
N ALA A 158 14.14 -7.50 5.47
CA ALA A 158 13.86 -8.87 5.01
C ALA A 158 14.32 -9.09 3.56
N GLY A 159 14.42 -8.02 2.77
CA GLY A 159 14.94 -8.03 1.41
C GLY A 159 14.18 -7.10 0.47
N LEU A 160 14.40 -7.34 -0.83
CA LEU A 160 13.68 -6.67 -1.91
C LEU A 160 12.54 -7.56 -2.40
N ALA A 161 11.36 -7.01 -2.58
CA ALA A 161 10.25 -7.71 -3.22
C ALA A 161 10.50 -7.79 -4.72
N LYS A 162 10.77 -8.98 -5.24
CA LYS A 162 11.14 -9.18 -6.65
C LYS A 162 9.96 -9.69 -7.46
N PRO A 163 9.78 -9.21 -8.70
CA PRO A 163 8.79 -9.77 -9.63
C PRO A 163 9.01 -11.27 -9.86
N GLY A 164 7.92 -12.04 -9.94
CA GLY A 164 7.98 -13.48 -10.21
C GLY A 164 8.44 -14.35 -9.04
N VAL A 165 8.67 -13.78 -7.86
CA VAL A 165 9.00 -14.55 -6.64
C VAL A 165 7.72 -14.78 -5.83
N TYR A 166 7.55 -16.03 -5.38
CA TYR A 166 6.48 -16.40 -4.44
C TYR A 166 6.98 -16.29 -3.01
N TYR A 167 6.18 -15.66 -2.16
CA TYR A 167 6.44 -15.54 -0.73
C TYR A 167 5.48 -16.46 0.02
N ASN A 168 6.01 -17.39 0.82
CA ASN A 168 5.20 -18.25 1.69
C ASN A 168 4.77 -17.45 2.91
N ILE A 169 3.55 -16.96 2.88
CA ILE A 169 2.95 -16.07 3.91
C ILE A 169 1.74 -16.73 4.56
#